data_2c835d5fff09e0c81c1459d07612cb25
#
_entry.id   2c835d5fff09e0c81c1459d07612cb25
#
_cell.length_a   1.000
_cell.length_b   1.000
_cell.length_c   1.000
_cell.angle_alpha   90.00
_cell.angle_beta   90.00
_cell.angle_gamma   90.00
#
_symmetry.space_group_name_H-M   'P 1'
#
loop_
_entity.id
_entity.type
_entity.pdbx_description
1 polymer ?
#
loop_
_entity_poly.entity_id
_entity_poly.type
_entity_poly.pdbx_seq_one_letter_code
_entity_poly.pdbx_strand_id
1 'polypeptide(L)'
;MEAKKSAAKEQKEALFAQAKHGALRIDAAQQAESDAFAADYIAFLNASKTEREAVITASALLENNGFVPFTPGMSLKAGDKIYVNNRGKAIIAAVIGTAPITEGVRLCAAHIDSPRLDMKQNPLYEDHELAMFKTHYYGGXXX
;
A
#
# COMPACT_ATOMS: atom_id res chain seq x y z
N MET A 1 34.78 22.39 -27.34
CA MET A 1 34.63 23.61 -26.51
C MET A 1 33.32 23.48 -25.70
N GLU A 2 33.44 23.25 -24.40
CA GLU A 2 32.26 23.24 -23.52
C GLU A 2 31.82 24.72 -23.32
N ALA A 3 30.58 24.97 -23.65
CA ALA A 3 30.01 26.30 -23.45
C ALA A 3 29.90 26.60 -21.94
N LYS A 4 30.48 27.69 -21.51
CA LYS A 4 30.45 28.16 -20.12
C LYS A 4 28.98 28.39 -19.71
N LYS A 5 28.53 27.69 -18.68
CA LYS A 5 27.16 27.87 -18.17
C LYS A 5 26.98 29.32 -17.68
N SER A 6 25.83 29.92 -17.99
CA SER A 6 25.53 31.24 -17.46
C SER A 6 25.32 31.18 -15.95
N ALA A 7 25.65 32.27 -15.25
CA ALA A 7 25.46 32.36 -13.78
C ALA A 7 24.01 32.06 -13.37
N ALA A 8 23.04 32.50 -14.18
CA ALA A 8 21.62 32.24 -13.93
C ALA A 8 21.31 30.72 -13.99
N LYS A 9 21.95 29.98 -14.91
CA LYS A 9 21.75 28.56 -15.04
C LYS A 9 22.36 27.81 -13.86
N GLU A 10 23.55 28.22 -13.43
CA GLU A 10 24.20 27.65 -12.24
C GLU A 10 23.35 27.89 -10.98
N GLN A 11 22.81 29.09 -10.83
CA GLN A 11 21.95 29.45 -9.72
C GLN A 11 20.65 28.65 -9.72
N LYS A 12 20.04 28.44 -10.88
CA LYS A 12 18.85 27.59 -11.04
C LYS A 12 19.15 26.14 -10.64
N GLU A 13 20.25 25.58 -11.12
CA GLU A 13 20.64 24.20 -10.80
C GLU A 13 20.91 24.02 -9.29
N ALA A 14 21.41 25.05 -8.62
CA ALA A 14 21.70 25.00 -7.18
C ALA A 14 20.42 25.13 -6.31
N LEU A 15 19.45 25.92 -6.78
CA LEU A 15 18.26 26.26 -5.99
C LEU A 15 17.05 25.32 -6.24
N PHE A 16 16.99 24.75 -7.43
CA PHE A 16 15.86 23.88 -7.78
C PHE A 16 16.12 22.42 -7.42
N ALA A 17 15.11 21.72 -6.91
CA ALA A 17 15.22 20.31 -6.59
C ALA A 17 15.56 19.51 -7.87
N GLN A 18 16.57 18.67 -7.76
CA GLN A 18 17.02 17.80 -8.86
C GLN A 18 16.46 16.40 -8.63
N ALA A 19 15.17 16.23 -8.94
CA ALA A 19 14.51 14.94 -8.76
C ALA A 19 14.82 14.01 -9.95
N LYS A 20 15.51 12.91 -9.68
CA LYS A 20 15.68 11.84 -10.66
C LYS A 20 14.65 10.76 -10.41
N HIS A 21 14.08 10.22 -11.47
CA HIS A 21 13.17 9.07 -11.38
C HIS A 21 13.87 7.92 -10.64
N GLY A 22 13.13 7.25 -9.75
CA GLY A 22 13.69 6.19 -8.90
C GLY A 22 14.42 5.11 -9.69
N ALA A 23 13.83 4.67 -10.78
CA ALA A 23 14.41 3.62 -11.64
C ALA A 23 15.77 4.01 -12.24
N LEU A 24 16.10 5.32 -12.28
CA LEU A 24 17.41 5.78 -12.77
C LEU A 24 18.45 5.89 -11.65
N ARG A 25 18.09 5.53 -10.41
CA ARG A 25 18.97 5.65 -9.25
C ARG A 25 19.29 4.31 -8.60
N ILE A 26 18.55 3.26 -8.97
CA ILE A 26 18.73 1.93 -8.39
C ILE A 26 19.76 1.12 -9.20
N ASP A 27 20.46 0.27 -8.52
CA ASP A 27 21.40 -0.68 -9.13
C ASP A 27 20.69 -2.04 -9.39
N ALA A 28 21.41 -2.99 -9.96
CA ALA A 28 20.86 -4.30 -10.32
C ALA A 28 20.38 -5.09 -9.09
N ALA A 29 21.07 -4.95 -7.96
CA ALA A 29 20.66 -5.63 -6.72
C ALA A 29 19.35 -5.06 -6.19
N GLN A 30 19.25 -3.73 -6.16
CA GLN A 30 18.03 -3.04 -5.75
C GLN A 30 16.86 -3.34 -6.70
N GLN A 31 17.15 -3.49 -8.00
CA GLN A 31 16.12 -3.89 -8.97
C GLN A 31 15.60 -5.30 -8.64
N ALA A 32 16.50 -6.24 -8.37
CA ALA A 32 16.11 -7.61 -8.01
C ALA A 32 15.28 -7.67 -6.72
N GLU A 33 15.66 -6.86 -5.71
CA GLU A 33 14.87 -6.74 -4.48
C GLU A 33 13.48 -6.18 -4.75
N SER A 34 13.39 -5.19 -5.61
CA SER A 34 12.11 -4.57 -6.00
C SER A 34 11.22 -5.59 -6.71
N ASP A 35 11.81 -6.38 -7.62
CA ASP A 35 11.06 -7.40 -8.37
C ASP A 35 10.55 -8.51 -7.43
N ALA A 36 11.36 -8.93 -6.47
CA ALA A 36 10.94 -9.92 -5.47
C ALA A 36 9.80 -9.38 -4.60
N PHE A 37 9.93 -8.13 -4.13
CA PHE A 37 8.87 -7.47 -3.37
C PHE A 37 7.56 -7.38 -4.17
N ALA A 38 7.68 -7.04 -5.46
CA ALA A 38 6.53 -6.92 -6.34
C ALA A 38 5.81 -8.28 -6.52
N ALA A 39 6.57 -9.37 -6.61
CA ALA A 39 5.99 -10.72 -6.73
C ALA A 39 5.15 -11.07 -5.47
N ASP A 40 5.68 -10.79 -4.28
CA ASP A 40 4.96 -11.01 -3.03
C ASP A 40 3.72 -10.11 -2.93
N TYR A 41 3.85 -8.86 -3.37
CA TYR A 41 2.72 -7.91 -3.38
C TYR A 41 1.61 -8.37 -4.34
N ILE A 42 1.97 -8.89 -5.51
CA ILE A 42 1.00 -9.46 -6.46
C ILE A 42 0.27 -10.65 -5.83
N ALA A 43 1.00 -11.52 -5.12
CA ALA A 43 0.38 -12.65 -4.42
C ALA A 43 -0.62 -12.16 -3.35
N PHE A 44 -0.24 -11.13 -2.59
CA PHE A 44 -1.14 -10.50 -1.61
C PHE A 44 -2.40 -9.95 -2.29
N LEU A 45 -2.26 -9.21 -3.39
CA LEU A 45 -3.39 -8.64 -4.11
C LEU A 45 -4.33 -9.72 -4.65
N ASN A 46 -3.77 -10.81 -5.17
CA ASN A 46 -4.57 -11.93 -5.69
C ASN A 46 -5.40 -12.62 -4.60
N ALA A 47 -4.90 -12.62 -3.37
CA ALA A 47 -5.59 -13.20 -2.21
C ALA A 47 -6.52 -12.20 -1.50
N SER A 48 -6.53 -10.92 -1.91
CA SER A 48 -7.14 -9.82 -1.14
C SER A 48 -8.03 -8.96 -2.04
N LYS A 49 -9.03 -9.57 -2.66
CA LYS A 49 -9.89 -8.90 -3.64
C LYS A 49 -11.01 -8.07 -3.00
N THR A 50 -11.30 -8.35 -1.73
CA THR A 50 -12.28 -7.58 -0.94
C THR A 50 -11.62 -7.13 0.35
N GLU A 51 -12.23 -6.13 1.01
CA GLU A 51 -11.72 -5.65 2.30
C GLU A 51 -11.66 -6.76 3.35
N ARG A 52 -12.58 -7.72 3.30
CA ARG A 52 -12.58 -8.84 4.24
C ARG A 52 -11.42 -9.79 3.97
N GLU A 53 -11.21 -10.12 2.70
CA GLU A 53 -10.07 -10.96 2.31
C GLU A 53 -8.74 -10.28 2.63
N ALA A 54 -8.65 -8.96 2.41
CA ALA A 54 -7.45 -8.21 2.73
C ALA A 54 -7.13 -8.29 4.24
N VAL A 55 -8.16 -8.18 5.10
CA VAL A 55 -7.95 -8.30 6.55
C VAL A 55 -7.52 -9.71 6.93
N ILE A 56 -8.11 -10.75 6.32
CA ILE A 56 -7.71 -12.14 6.57
C ILE A 56 -6.25 -12.36 6.18
N THR A 57 -5.89 -11.97 4.96
CA THR A 57 -4.54 -12.15 4.42
C THR A 57 -3.52 -11.34 5.25
N ALA A 58 -3.85 -10.08 5.57
CA ALA A 58 -2.97 -9.24 6.37
C ALA A 58 -2.80 -9.78 7.79
N SER A 59 -3.88 -10.29 8.42
CA SER A 59 -3.77 -10.88 9.76
C SER A 59 -2.81 -12.07 9.75
N ALA A 60 -2.96 -12.97 8.78
CA ALA A 60 -2.06 -14.12 8.64
C ALA A 60 -0.60 -13.67 8.43
N LEU A 61 -0.40 -12.67 7.57
CA LEU A 61 0.94 -12.10 7.33
C LEU A 61 1.54 -11.52 8.62
N LEU A 62 0.74 -10.78 9.39
CA LEU A 62 1.19 -10.22 10.66
C LEU A 62 1.56 -11.30 11.66
N GLU A 63 0.71 -12.32 11.81
CA GLU A 63 0.97 -13.44 12.74
C GLU A 63 2.25 -14.19 12.36
N ASN A 64 2.45 -14.45 11.07
CA ASN A 64 3.68 -15.09 10.56
C ASN A 64 4.94 -14.26 10.84
N ASN A 65 4.76 -12.96 11.06
CA ASN A 65 5.86 -12.04 11.39
C ASN A 65 5.92 -11.68 12.88
N GLY A 66 5.24 -12.45 13.72
CA GLY A 66 5.33 -12.35 15.18
C GLY A 66 4.43 -11.30 15.81
N PHE A 67 3.44 -10.80 15.10
CA PHE A 67 2.42 -9.93 15.69
C PHE A 67 1.39 -10.79 16.42
N VAL A 68 0.88 -10.25 17.52
CA VAL A 68 -0.17 -10.91 18.31
C VAL A 68 -1.41 -10.01 18.40
N PRO A 69 -2.60 -10.58 18.50
CA PRO A 69 -3.80 -9.75 18.69
C PRO A 69 -3.71 -8.94 19.98
N PHE A 70 -4.01 -7.66 19.89
CA PHE A 70 -4.05 -6.78 21.06
C PHE A 70 -5.34 -7.00 21.85
N THR A 71 -5.19 -7.09 23.17
CA THR A 71 -6.35 -7.08 24.08
C THR A 71 -6.15 -5.96 25.11
N PRO A 72 -7.24 -5.23 25.45
CA PRO A 72 -7.13 -4.19 26.47
C PRO A 72 -6.56 -4.74 27.78
N GLY A 73 -5.63 -4.00 28.36
CA GLY A 73 -4.96 -4.41 29.58
C GLY A 73 -3.63 -5.14 29.38
N MET A 74 -3.26 -5.43 28.14
CA MET A 74 -1.91 -5.99 27.88
C MET A 74 -0.83 -5.01 28.34
N SER A 75 0.18 -5.53 29.03
CA SER A 75 1.40 -4.78 29.33
C SER A 75 2.32 -4.86 28.12
N LEU A 76 2.65 -3.71 27.54
CA LEU A 76 3.46 -3.62 26.32
C LEU A 76 4.83 -3.02 26.62
N LYS A 77 5.83 -3.52 25.93
CA LYS A 77 7.22 -3.02 26.01
C LYS A 77 7.77 -2.77 24.61
N ALA A 78 8.85 -2.02 24.54
CA ALA A 78 9.51 -1.72 23.26
C ALA A 78 9.84 -3.01 22.49
N GLY A 79 9.52 -3.04 21.23
CA GLY A 79 9.71 -4.18 20.35
C GLY A 79 8.50 -5.10 20.22
N ASP A 80 7.50 -4.98 21.08
CA ASP A 80 6.28 -5.79 20.98
C ASP A 80 5.54 -5.43 19.69
N LYS A 81 5.01 -6.47 19.05
CA LYS A 81 4.27 -6.37 17.78
C LYS A 81 2.83 -6.78 18.05
N ILE A 82 1.91 -5.86 17.83
CA ILE A 82 0.48 -6.10 18.10
C ILE A 82 -0.37 -5.71 16.90
N TYR A 83 -1.56 -6.28 16.82
CA TYR A 83 -2.53 -5.83 15.82
C TYR A 83 -3.96 -5.92 16.36
N VAL A 84 -4.84 -5.12 15.76
CA VAL A 84 -6.28 -5.13 16.04
C VAL A 84 -7.00 -5.38 14.72
N ASN A 85 -7.81 -6.42 14.70
CA ASN A 85 -8.73 -6.70 13.59
C ASN A 85 -10.07 -6.07 13.96
N ASN A 86 -10.46 -5.01 13.24
CA ASN A 86 -11.71 -4.32 13.52
C ASN A 86 -12.83 -4.89 12.65
N ARG A 87 -13.54 -5.88 13.19
CA ARG A 87 -14.75 -6.48 12.60
C ARG A 87 -14.51 -7.15 11.24
N GLY A 88 -13.27 -7.54 10.94
CA GLY A 88 -12.93 -8.14 9.66
C GLY A 88 -12.98 -7.18 8.48
N LYS A 89 -12.95 -5.86 8.73
CA LYS A 89 -13.04 -4.84 7.67
C LYS A 89 -11.94 -3.81 7.71
N ALA A 90 -11.21 -3.73 8.81
CA ALA A 90 -10.07 -2.84 8.95
C ALA A 90 -9.05 -3.50 9.88
N ILE A 91 -7.80 -3.14 9.73
CA ILE A 91 -6.74 -3.68 10.57
C ILE A 91 -5.78 -2.55 10.95
N ILE A 92 -5.33 -2.59 12.20
CA ILE A 92 -4.29 -1.69 12.69
C ILE A 92 -3.18 -2.56 13.25
N ALA A 93 -1.96 -2.33 12.83
CA ALA A 93 -0.80 -3.03 13.38
C ALA A 93 0.18 -2.00 13.93
N ALA A 94 0.88 -2.37 15.00
CA ALA A 94 1.85 -1.48 15.63
C ALA A 94 3.05 -2.26 16.14
N VAL A 95 4.21 -1.65 16.02
CA VAL A 95 5.43 -2.07 16.71
C VAL A 95 5.69 -1.01 17.79
N ILE A 96 5.81 -1.45 19.02
CA ILE A 96 5.98 -0.54 20.17
C ILE A 96 7.41 0.01 20.12
N GLY A 97 7.53 1.33 20.09
CA GLY A 97 8.81 2.01 20.04
C GLY A 97 9.47 2.13 21.42
N THR A 98 10.67 2.70 21.43
CA THR A 98 11.42 2.97 22.67
C THR A 98 11.08 4.33 23.27
N ALA A 99 10.62 5.28 22.42
CA ALA A 99 10.25 6.62 22.89
C ALA A 99 8.80 6.64 23.39
N PRO A 100 8.46 7.49 24.34
CA PRO A 100 7.07 7.65 24.77
C PRO A 100 6.16 8.06 23.61
N ILE A 101 4.94 7.56 23.61
CA ILE A 101 3.95 7.89 22.55
C ILE A 101 3.65 9.40 22.48
N THR A 102 3.85 10.10 23.59
CA THR A 102 3.69 11.55 23.64
C THR A 102 4.70 12.31 22.78
N GLU A 103 5.80 11.66 22.41
CA GLU A 103 6.79 12.25 21.49
C GLU A 103 6.41 12.05 20.04
N GLY A 104 5.33 11.32 19.76
CA GLY A 104 4.79 11.11 18.44
C GLY A 104 4.86 9.66 17.99
N VAL A 105 4.24 9.41 16.84
CA VAL A 105 4.22 8.09 16.22
C VAL A 105 4.55 8.24 14.73
N ARG A 106 5.09 7.19 14.13
CA ARG A 106 5.22 7.09 12.68
C ARG A 106 4.01 6.31 12.19
N LEU A 107 3.21 6.93 11.35
CA LEU A 107 1.95 6.35 10.87
C LEU A 107 1.98 6.16 9.36
N CYS A 108 1.67 4.96 8.91
CA CYS A 108 1.37 4.67 7.50
C CYS A 108 -0.07 4.22 7.42
N ALA A 109 -0.83 4.80 6.52
CA ALA A 109 -2.25 4.46 6.37
C ALA A 109 -2.57 4.28 4.89
N ALA A 110 -3.42 3.32 4.58
CA ALA A 110 -3.87 3.05 3.22
C ALA A 110 -5.29 2.49 3.28
N HIS A 111 -6.05 2.71 2.20
CA HIS A 111 -7.34 2.03 2.04
C HIS A 111 -7.09 0.55 1.70
N ILE A 112 -8.03 -0.31 2.05
CA ILE A 112 -7.90 -1.76 1.80
C ILE A 112 -8.90 -2.29 0.79
N ASP A 113 -9.87 -1.48 0.37
CA ASP A 113 -10.77 -1.86 -0.71
C ASP A 113 -10.04 -1.79 -2.05
N SER A 114 -10.34 -2.73 -2.95
CA SER A 114 -9.72 -2.80 -4.28
C SER A 114 -10.72 -2.32 -5.33
N PRO A 115 -10.34 -1.43 -6.24
CA PRO A 115 -11.21 -1.06 -7.35
C PRO A 115 -11.56 -2.28 -8.21
N ARG A 116 -12.82 -2.40 -8.58
CA ARG A 116 -13.31 -3.54 -9.36
C ARG A 116 -14.62 -3.20 -10.08
N LEU A 117 -15.00 -4.05 -11.00
CA LEU A 117 -16.31 -4.02 -11.61
C LEU A 117 -17.15 -5.14 -11.00
N ASP A 118 -18.22 -4.77 -10.29
CA ASP A 118 -19.18 -5.72 -9.76
C ASP A 118 -20.36 -5.84 -10.72
N MET A 119 -20.88 -7.03 -10.93
CA MET A 119 -22.09 -7.22 -11.73
C MET A 119 -23.32 -6.75 -10.95
N LYS A 120 -24.24 -6.07 -11.64
CA LYS A 120 -25.52 -5.71 -11.05
C LYS A 120 -26.40 -6.95 -10.83
N GLN A 121 -27.44 -6.80 -10.02
CA GLN A 121 -28.32 -7.93 -9.65
C GLN A 121 -28.96 -8.64 -10.85
N ASN A 122 -29.32 -7.88 -11.89
CA ASN A 122 -29.84 -8.43 -13.14
C ASN A 122 -28.89 -7.98 -14.25
N PRO A 123 -27.73 -8.65 -14.39
CA PRO A 123 -26.67 -8.09 -15.19
C PRO A 123 -26.82 -8.31 -16.68
N LEU A 124 -27.37 -9.46 -17.11
CA LEU A 124 -27.37 -9.85 -18.51
C LEU A 124 -28.41 -9.04 -19.30
N TYR A 125 -27.97 -8.51 -20.43
CA TYR A 125 -28.87 -7.85 -21.40
C TYR A 125 -28.30 -8.02 -22.82
N GLU A 126 -29.16 -7.81 -23.79
CA GLU A 126 -28.75 -7.89 -25.19
C GLU A 126 -28.80 -6.48 -25.80
N ASP A 127 -27.77 -6.13 -26.51
CA ASP A 127 -27.72 -4.87 -27.26
C ASP A 127 -26.80 -5.08 -28.48
N HIS A 128 -27.22 -4.61 -29.61
CA HIS A 128 -26.48 -4.73 -30.86
C HIS A 128 -26.10 -6.19 -31.18
N GLU A 129 -26.99 -7.13 -30.92
CA GLU A 129 -26.76 -8.57 -31.12
C GLU A 129 -25.63 -9.15 -30.26
N LEU A 130 -25.25 -8.44 -29.18
CA LEU A 130 -24.22 -8.90 -28.24
C LEU A 130 -24.84 -9.14 -26.86
N ALA A 131 -24.38 -10.20 -26.21
CA ALA A 131 -24.71 -10.44 -24.81
C ALA A 131 -23.77 -9.58 -23.95
N MET A 132 -24.34 -8.70 -23.15
CA MET A 132 -23.60 -7.72 -22.37
C MET A 132 -23.94 -7.83 -20.90
N PHE A 133 -23.00 -7.38 -20.05
CA PHE A 133 -23.22 -7.33 -18.60
C PHE A 133 -23.28 -5.89 -18.11
N LYS A 134 -24.35 -5.58 -17.37
CA LYS A 134 -24.43 -4.33 -16.62
C LYS A 134 -23.52 -4.43 -15.40
N THR A 135 -22.62 -3.49 -15.26
CA THR A 135 -21.69 -3.48 -14.15
C THR A 135 -21.87 -2.24 -13.29
N HIS A 136 -21.38 -2.34 -12.07
CA HIS A 136 -21.24 -1.24 -11.14
C HIS A 136 -19.74 -1.09 -10.82
N TYR A 137 -19.23 0.12 -10.99
CA TYR A 137 -17.84 0.44 -10.65
C TYR A 137 -17.72 0.67 -9.16
N TYR A 138 -16.79 -0.05 -8.53
CA TYR A 138 -16.58 0.02 -7.09
C TYR A 138 -15.14 0.45 -6.78
N GLY A 139 -15.00 1.32 -5.77
CA GLY A 139 -13.68 1.74 -5.28
C GLY A 139 -12.98 2.68 -6.24
N GLY A 140 -13.71 3.60 -6.86
CA GLY A 140 -13.17 4.56 -7.81
C GLY A 140 -12.07 5.38 -7.21
N UNK A 141 -11.09 5.04 -7.58
CA UNK A 141 -10.02 5.78 -7.05
C UNK A 141 -10.02 7.08 -7.66
N UNK A 142 -9.76 7.68 -7.10
CA UNK A 142 -9.68 8.85 -7.67
C UNK A 142 -8.68 8.83 -8.62
N UNK A 143 -8.81 8.97 -9.04
CA UNK A 143 -7.87 9.05 -9.98
C UNK A 143 -7.44 10.05 -10.13
#